data_23ae99fed541d834d4093fd8dc7a7df0
#
_entry.id   23ae99fed541d834d4093fd8dc7a7df0
#
_cell.length_a   1.000
_cell.length_b   1.000
_cell.length_c   1.000
_cell.angle_alpha   90.00
_cell.angle_beta   90.00
_cell.angle_gamma   90.00
#
_symmetry.space_group_name_H-M   'P 1'
#
loop_
_entity.id
_entity.type
_entity.pdbx_description
1 polymer ?
#
loop_
_entity_poly.entity_id
_entity_poly.type
_entity_poly.pdbx_seq_one_letter_code
_entity_poly.pdbx_strand_id
1 'polypeptide(L)'
;MSMANKKNKINFLCSECGDDFPKWNGQCPSCKEWGTLSEFKVIGKKRISKNDYRAYKPLNDILKEKPGDRISTSIIEADRVLGGGLLPGSLLLLGGNPGVGKSTLALHICSGIQKPVLYISAEESEEQVAIRANRLNISSDNLHLSSENELEGIFNHIDRISPSLVIIDSIQTIINSDLDSLPGSPSQIRDCGQKFLETSK
;
A
#
# COMPACT_ATOMS: atom_id res chain seq x y z
N MET A 1 14.79 -36.83 22.61
CA MET A 1 14.60 -35.94 21.44
C MET A 1 14.28 -34.55 21.97
N SER A 2 15.26 -33.67 21.94
CA SER A 2 15.18 -32.33 22.55
C SER A 2 14.47 -31.38 21.61
N MET A 3 13.29 -30.87 22.01
CA MET A 3 12.62 -29.77 21.32
C MET A 3 13.39 -28.48 21.59
N ALA A 4 14.13 -28.01 20.61
CA ALA A 4 14.83 -26.73 20.66
C ALA A 4 13.78 -25.61 20.70
N ASN A 5 13.68 -24.96 21.86
CA ASN A 5 12.84 -23.80 22.12
C ASN A 5 13.32 -22.63 21.24
N LYS A 6 12.58 -22.29 20.16
CA LYS A 6 12.86 -21.11 19.34
C LYS A 6 12.63 -19.86 20.19
N LYS A 7 13.69 -19.27 20.71
CA LYS A 7 13.65 -17.92 21.33
C LYS A 7 13.21 -16.94 20.25
N ASN A 8 11.99 -16.38 20.39
CA ASN A 8 11.58 -15.22 19.63
C ASN A 8 12.57 -14.09 19.95
N LYS A 9 13.26 -13.57 18.93
CA LYS A 9 14.09 -12.38 19.09
C LYS A 9 13.17 -11.18 19.24
N ILE A 10 13.27 -10.50 20.35
CA ILE A 10 12.62 -9.21 20.58
C ILE A 10 13.57 -8.15 20.05
N ASN A 11 13.12 -7.29 19.17
CA ASN A 11 13.79 -6.05 18.75
C ASN A 11 12.94 -4.87 19.20
N PHE A 12 13.51 -3.69 19.17
CA PHE A 12 12.87 -2.44 19.55
C PHE A 12 12.81 -1.52 18.35
N LEU A 13 11.60 -1.16 17.92
CA LEU A 13 11.33 -0.30 16.76
C LEU A 13 11.10 1.13 17.24
N CYS A 14 11.73 2.10 16.57
CA CYS A 14 11.46 3.50 16.81
C CYS A 14 10.19 3.95 16.07
N SER A 15 9.23 4.53 16.79
CA SER A 15 7.97 5.05 16.20
C SER A 15 8.21 6.25 15.28
N GLU A 16 9.27 7.03 15.50
CA GLU A 16 9.54 8.24 14.74
C GLU A 16 10.32 8.00 13.44
N CYS A 17 11.44 7.29 13.50
CA CYS A 17 12.27 7.07 12.31
C CYS A 17 12.13 5.68 11.69
N GLY A 18 11.48 4.73 12.39
CA GLY A 18 11.27 3.37 11.91
C GLY A 18 12.52 2.47 11.92
N ASP A 19 13.63 2.91 12.54
CA ASP A 19 14.80 2.07 12.72
C ASP A 19 14.61 1.06 13.85
N ASP A 20 15.16 -0.15 13.70
CA ASP A 20 15.07 -1.21 14.69
C ASP A 20 16.40 -1.51 15.37
N PHE A 21 16.34 -1.85 16.67
CA PHE A 21 17.50 -2.10 17.51
C PHE A 21 17.33 -3.40 18.30
N PRO A 22 18.41 -4.16 18.51
CA PRO A 22 18.36 -5.42 19.27
C PRO A 22 18.23 -5.21 20.80
N LYS A 23 18.33 -3.97 21.27
CA LYS A 23 18.24 -3.60 22.69
C LYS A 23 17.41 -2.33 22.82
N TRP A 24 16.68 -2.26 23.93
CA TRP A 24 15.99 -1.05 24.31
C TRP A 24 16.99 0.05 24.71
N ASN A 25 16.76 1.26 24.24
CA ASN A 25 17.44 2.47 24.63
C ASN A 25 16.40 3.53 24.98
N GLY A 26 16.62 4.33 26.01
CA GLY A 26 15.72 5.43 26.35
C GLY A 26 15.64 6.51 25.25
N GLN A 27 16.71 6.65 24.47
CA GLN A 27 16.83 7.55 23.32
C GLN A 27 17.12 6.75 22.07
N CYS A 28 16.43 7.04 20.96
CA CYS A 28 16.71 6.39 19.68
C CYS A 28 18.11 6.75 19.18
N PRO A 29 18.97 5.76 18.85
CA PRO A 29 20.32 6.04 18.35
C PRO A 29 20.34 6.77 17.01
N SER A 30 19.30 6.61 16.18
CA SER A 30 19.23 7.23 14.85
C SER A 30 18.66 8.65 14.88
N CYS A 31 17.41 8.83 15.31
CA CYS A 31 16.77 10.14 15.29
C CYS A 31 16.95 10.96 16.56
N LYS A 32 17.53 10.38 17.64
CA LYS A 32 17.78 11.01 18.94
C LYS A 32 16.53 11.40 19.73
N GLU A 33 15.35 10.95 19.32
CA GLU A 33 14.11 11.16 20.07
C GLU A 33 14.03 10.24 21.28
N TRP A 34 13.43 10.73 22.38
CA TRP A 34 13.30 10.00 23.64
C TRP A 34 11.98 9.24 23.72
N GLY A 35 12.02 8.03 24.32
CA GLY A 35 10.82 7.26 24.61
C GLY A 35 10.10 6.68 23.40
N THR A 36 10.77 6.64 22.24
CA THR A 36 10.17 6.24 20.95
C THR A 36 10.42 4.77 20.61
N LEU A 37 11.12 4.01 21.45
CA LEU A 37 11.44 2.60 21.20
C LEU A 37 10.40 1.70 21.86
N SER A 38 9.63 0.97 21.07
CA SER A 38 8.65 -0.04 21.48
C SER A 38 9.12 -1.45 21.16
N GLU A 39 8.75 -2.42 21.99
CA GLU A 39 9.05 -3.83 21.72
C GLU A 39 8.32 -4.32 20.46
N PHE A 40 9.06 -5.00 19.61
CA PHE A 40 8.53 -5.59 18.40
C PHE A 40 9.03 -7.05 18.31
N LYS A 41 8.11 -7.97 18.17
CA LYS A 41 8.44 -9.39 18.00
C LYS A 41 8.86 -9.66 16.56
N VAL A 42 10.14 -9.91 16.33
CA VAL A 42 10.59 -10.43 15.04
C VAL A 42 9.97 -11.80 14.84
N ILE A 43 8.89 -11.89 14.07
CA ILE A 43 8.38 -13.16 13.58
C ILE A 43 9.49 -13.75 12.74
N GLY A 44 10.14 -14.79 13.28
CA GLY A 44 11.29 -15.41 12.63
C GLY A 44 10.97 -15.74 11.18
N LYS A 45 11.76 -15.23 10.23
CA LYS A 45 11.61 -15.51 8.80
C LYS A 45 11.30 -16.98 8.63
N LYS A 46 10.11 -17.32 8.12
CA LYS A 46 9.82 -18.68 7.64
C LYS A 46 11.03 -19.10 6.83
N ARG A 47 11.71 -20.18 7.19
CA ARG A 47 12.79 -20.70 6.33
C ARG A 47 12.12 -21.01 5.00
N ILE A 48 12.39 -20.19 4.01
CA ILE A 48 11.98 -20.43 2.63
C ILE A 48 12.62 -21.76 2.27
N SER A 49 11.79 -22.76 1.97
CA SER A 49 12.28 -24.04 1.48
C SER A 49 13.04 -23.80 0.17
N LYS A 50 14.03 -24.65 -0.15
CA LYS A 50 14.76 -24.53 -1.41
C LYS A 50 13.85 -24.56 -2.65
N ASN A 51 12.62 -25.05 -2.52
CA ASN A 51 11.60 -25.11 -3.59
C ASN A 51 10.71 -23.84 -3.67
N ASP A 52 10.82 -22.90 -2.71
CA ASP A 52 10.02 -21.67 -2.69
C ASP A 52 10.70 -20.49 -3.39
N TYR A 53 11.87 -20.69 -3.99
CA TYR A 53 12.50 -19.64 -4.80
C TYR A 53 11.76 -19.47 -6.11
N ARG A 54 11.37 -18.23 -6.42
CA ARG A 54 10.81 -17.91 -7.74
C ARG A 54 11.83 -18.28 -8.82
N ALA A 55 11.42 -19.00 -9.84
CA ALA A 55 12.26 -19.34 -10.97
C ALA A 55 12.72 -18.06 -11.68
N TYR A 56 13.99 -18.00 -12.06
CA TYR A 56 14.48 -16.94 -12.96
C TYR A 56 14.19 -17.34 -14.41
N LYS A 57 13.91 -16.34 -15.24
CA LYS A 57 13.73 -16.53 -16.69
C LYS A 57 14.70 -15.62 -17.43
N PRO A 58 15.30 -16.06 -18.56
CA PRO A 58 16.04 -15.17 -19.44
C PRO A 58 15.16 -14.01 -19.95
N LEU A 59 15.77 -12.82 -20.11
CA LEU A 59 15.04 -11.63 -20.58
C LEU A 59 14.29 -11.90 -21.91
N ASN A 60 14.95 -12.58 -22.84
CA ASN A 60 14.36 -12.87 -24.15
C ASN A 60 13.12 -13.78 -24.07
N ASP A 61 13.01 -14.63 -23.04
CA ASP A 61 11.83 -15.47 -22.86
C ASP A 61 10.69 -14.66 -22.23
N ILE A 62 10.99 -13.73 -21.32
CA ILE A 62 10.02 -12.78 -20.77
C ILE A 62 9.47 -11.86 -21.86
N LEU A 63 10.31 -11.39 -22.78
CA LEU A 63 9.90 -10.50 -23.87
C LEU A 63 8.99 -11.20 -24.91
N LYS A 64 9.00 -12.54 -24.97
CA LYS A 64 8.07 -13.32 -25.80
C LYS A 64 6.69 -13.45 -25.13
N GLU A 65 6.63 -13.39 -23.82
CA GLU A 65 5.39 -13.32 -23.06
C GLU A 65 4.85 -11.89 -23.27
N LYS A 66 3.70 -11.73 -23.95
CA LYS A 66 3.10 -10.41 -24.12
C LYS A 66 2.91 -9.80 -22.74
N PRO A 67 3.51 -8.64 -22.42
CA PRO A 67 3.18 -7.92 -21.19
C PRO A 67 1.66 -7.67 -21.21
N GLY A 68 1.01 -7.81 -20.07
CA GLY A 68 -0.42 -7.52 -19.95
C GLY A 68 -0.71 -6.10 -20.48
N ASP A 69 -1.87 -5.95 -21.14
CA ASP A 69 -2.27 -4.66 -21.68
C ASP A 69 -2.33 -3.63 -20.56
N ARG A 70 -1.73 -2.46 -20.80
CA ARG A 70 -1.79 -1.35 -19.84
C ARG A 70 -3.22 -0.84 -19.74
N ILE A 71 -3.59 -0.40 -18.56
CA ILE A 71 -4.89 0.23 -18.32
C ILE A 71 -4.71 1.74 -18.55
N SER A 72 -5.36 2.28 -19.61
CA SER A 72 -5.36 3.72 -19.85
C SER A 72 -6.09 4.45 -18.72
N THR A 73 -5.52 5.56 -18.30
CA THR A 73 -6.15 6.48 -17.33
C THR A 73 -7.15 7.43 -18.00
N SER A 74 -7.23 7.42 -19.32
CA SER A 74 -7.95 8.39 -20.15
C SER A 74 -7.42 9.84 -20.02
N ILE A 75 -6.28 10.03 -19.38
CA ILE A 75 -5.58 11.30 -19.25
C ILE A 75 -4.24 11.19 -20.00
N ILE A 76 -4.16 11.85 -21.16
CA ILE A 76 -3.01 11.73 -22.08
C ILE A 76 -1.67 11.95 -21.37
N GLU A 77 -1.57 13.00 -20.55
CA GLU A 77 -0.33 13.32 -19.85
C GLU A 77 0.02 12.30 -18.76
N ALA A 78 -0.99 11.75 -18.06
CA ALA A 78 -0.76 10.70 -17.09
C ALA A 78 -0.28 9.41 -17.78
N ASP A 79 -0.95 9.02 -18.86
CA ASP A 79 -0.56 7.84 -19.65
C ASP A 79 0.86 8.02 -20.23
N ARG A 80 1.20 9.22 -20.72
CA ARG A 80 2.55 9.52 -21.22
C ARG A 80 3.62 9.33 -20.14
N VAL A 81 3.39 9.85 -18.94
CA VAL A 81 4.33 9.70 -17.80
C VAL A 81 4.44 8.24 -17.37
N LEU A 82 3.33 7.50 -17.43
CA LEU A 82 3.26 6.08 -17.04
C LEU A 82 3.73 5.13 -18.17
N GLY A 83 4.18 5.66 -19.30
CA GLY A 83 4.64 4.83 -20.43
C GLY A 83 3.51 4.10 -21.17
N GLY A 84 2.33 4.73 -21.26
CA GLY A 84 1.15 4.25 -21.98
C GLY A 84 0.04 3.73 -21.06
N GLY A 85 0.04 4.08 -19.78
CA GLY A 85 -1.01 3.72 -18.83
C GLY A 85 -0.49 2.89 -17.65
N LEU A 86 -1.40 2.52 -16.75
CA LEU A 86 -1.11 1.73 -15.55
C LEU A 86 -0.70 0.30 -15.93
N LEU A 87 0.40 -0.17 -15.39
CA LEU A 87 0.84 -1.55 -15.59
C LEU A 87 0.17 -2.45 -14.54
N PRO A 88 -0.58 -3.50 -14.94
CA PRO A 88 -1.13 -4.46 -13.98
C PRO A 88 -0.05 -5.05 -13.07
N GLY A 89 -0.37 -5.21 -11.80
CA GLY A 89 0.58 -5.72 -10.80
C GLY A 89 1.60 -4.68 -10.31
N SER A 90 1.48 -3.40 -10.68
CA SER A 90 2.35 -2.33 -10.19
C SER A 90 1.74 -1.60 -9.00
N LEU A 91 2.61 -1.12 -8.11
CA LEU A 91 2.29 -0.16 -7.06
C LEU A 91 2.88 1.19 -7.44
N LEU A 92 2.06 2.24 -7.42
CA LEU A 92 2.46 3.61 -7.74
C LEU A 92 2.26 4.51 -6.53
N LEU A 93 3.22 5.37 -6.26
CA LEU A 93 3.12 6.39 -5.22
C LEU A 93 2.90 7.77 -5.86
N LEU A 94 1.74 8.38 -5.58
CA LEU A 94 1.42 9.74 -5.97
C LEU A 94 1.78 10.70 -4.83
N GLY A 95 2.94 11.34 -4.92
CA GLY A 95 3.43 12.30 -3.93
C GLY A 95 3.26 13.76 -4.37
N GLY A 96 3.16 14.68 -3.40
CA GLY A 96 3.11 16.11 -3.64
C GLY A 96 2.60 16.88 -2.43
N ASN A 97 2.77 18.21 -2.44
CA ASN A 97 2.33 19.09 -1.36
C ASN A 97 0.81 18.99 -1.11
N PRO A 98 0.33 19.28 0.12
CA PRO A 98 -1.10 19.43 0.38
C PRO A 98 -1.74 20.44 -0.59
N GLY A 99 -2.97 20.18 -1.04
CA GLY A 99 -3.72 21.08 -1.91
C GLY A 99 -3.31 21.10 -3.39
N VAL A 100 -2.27 20.36 -3.82
CA VAL A 100 -1.82 20.35 -5.22
C VAL A 100 -2.75 19.59 -6.19
N GLY A 101 -3.79 18.95 -5.67
CA GLY A 101 -4.79 18.25 -6.50
C GLY A 101 -4.58 16.76 -6.65
N LYS A 102 -3.81 16.10 -5.78
CA LYS A 102 -3.58 14.63 -5.83
C LYS A 102 -4.89 13.85 -5.86
N SER A 103 -5.77 14.07 -4.89
CA SER A 103 -7.06 13.37 -4.80
C SER A 103 -7.99 13.69 -5.98
N THR A 104 -7.91 14.92 -6.53
CA THR A 104 -8.63 15.29 -7.75
C THR A 104 -8.14 14.49 -8.96
N LEU A 105 -6.82 14.40 -9.14
CA LEU A 105 -6.22 13.60 -10.19
C LEU A 105 -6.58 12.11 -10.05
N ALA A 106 -6.53 11.59 -8.82
CA ALA A 106 -6.90 10.21 -8.52
C ALA A 106 -8.35 9.91 -8.93
N LEU A 107 -9.32 10.81 -8.61
CA LEU A 107 -10.71 10.66 -9.03
C LEU A 107 -10.87 10.70 -10.55
N HIS A 108 -10.16 11.60 -11.24
CA HIS A 108 -10.18 11.64 -12.71
C HIS A 108 -9.63 10.35 -13.33
N ILE A 109 -8.54 9.78 -12.79
CA ILE A 109 -8.01 8.49 -13.23
C ILE A 109 -9.08 7.40 -13.06
N CYS A 110 -9.74 7.35 -11.88
CA CYS A 110 -10.79 6.37 -11.62
C CYS A 110 -11.93 6.45 -12.64
N SER A 111 -12.36 7.67 -13.00
CA SER A 111 -13.47 7.88 -13.92
C SER A 111 -13.19 7.41 -15.35
N GLY A 112 -11.92 7.36 -15.74
CA GLY A 112 -11.50 6.90 -17.07
C GLY A 112 -11.48 5.38 -17.23
N ILE A 113 -11.54 4.63 -16.15
CA ILE A 113 -11.39 3.17 -16.15
C ILE A 113 -12.75 2.48 -16.25
N GLN A 114 -12.91 1.60 -17.24
CA GLN A 114 -14.18 0.91 -17.53
C GLN A 114 -14.39 -0.38 -16.71
N LYS A 115 -13.40 -0.76 -15.91
CA LYS A 115 -13.44 -1.93 -15.01
C LYS A 115 -13.69 -1.46 -13.59
N PRO A 116 -14.08 -2.35 -12.64
CA PRO A 116 -14.25 -1.97 -11.26
C PRO A 116 -13.00 -1.31 -10.68
N VAL A 117 -13.18 -0.20 -9.98
CA VAL A 117 -12.17 0.56 -9.28
C VAL A 117 -12.60 0.70 -7.82
N LEU A 118 -11.70 0.49 -6.89
CA LEU A 118 -11.92 0.72 -5.48
C LEU A 118 -11.13 1.94 -5.03
N TYR A 119 -11.83 2.95 -4.49
CA TYR A 119 -11.24 4.15 -3.91
C TYR A 119 -11.44 4.13 -2.40
N ILE A 120 -10.37 3.99 -1.67
CA ILE A 120 -10.34 4.05 -0.21
C ILE A 120 -9.99 5.49 0.20
N SER A 121 -10.92 6.15 0.90
CA SER A 121 -10.72 7.49 1.45
C SER A 121 -10.80 7.42 2.97
N ALA A 122 -9.68 7.26 3.64
CA ALA A 122 -9.64 7.14 5.08
C ALA A 122 -9.60 8.49 5.83
N GLU A 123 -9.53 9.62 5.09
CA GLU A 123 -9.56 10.97 5.65
C GLU A 123 -10.94 11.64 5.46
N GLU A 124 -11.66 11.29 4.41
CA GLU A 124 -12.97 11.86 4.06
C GLU A 124 -14.03 10.75 4.00
N SER A 125 -15.28 11.07 4.38
CA SER A 125 -16.38 10.13 4.20
C SER A 125 -16.74 9.91 2.72
N GLU A 126 -17.43 8.82 2.42
CA GLU A 126 -17.87 8.50 1.06
C GLU A 126 -18.73 9.63 0.48
N GLU A 127 -19.58 10.28 1.31
CA GLU A 127 -20.42 11.39 0.89
C GLU A 127 -19.59 12.61 0.49
N GLN A 128 -18.52 12.93 1.23
CA GLN A 128 -17.61 14.04 0.91
C GLN A 128 -16.88 13.79 -0.41
N VAL A 129 -16.40 12.56 -0.61
CA VAL A 129 -15.79 12.16 -1.89
C VAL A 129 -16.81 12.21 -3.03
N ALA A 130 -18.04 11.74 -2.81
CA ALA A 130 -19.11 11.80 -3.81
C ALA A 130 -19.49 13.24 -4.20
N ILE A 131 -19.60 14.15 -3.23
CA ILE A 131 -19.85 15.58 -3.49
C ILE A 131 -18.71 16.17 -4.32
N ARG A 132 -17.46 15.83 -4.00
CA ARG A 132 -16.29 16.28 -4.79
C ARG A 132 -16.31 15.72 -6.20
N ALA A 133 -16.62 14.42 -6.37
CA ALA A 133 -16.74 13.77 -7.68
C ALA A 133 -17.83 14.45 -8.53
N ASN A 134 -19.01 14.72 -7.94
CA ASN A 134 -20.09 15.44 -8.62
C ASN A 134 -19.69 16.85 -9.08
N ARG A 135 -18.96 17.61 -8.25
CA ARG A 135 -18.43 18.94 -8.63
C ARG A 135 -17.44 18.86 -9.79
N LEU A 136 -16.75 17.74 -9.96
CA LEU A 136 -15.82 17.46 -11.06
C LEU A 136 -16.51 16.86 -12.28
N ASN A 137 -17.85 16.72 -12.27
CA ASN A 137 -18.64 16.04 -13.28
C ASN A 137 -18.21 14.57 -13.49
N ILE A 138 -17.76 13.91 -12.43
CA ILE A 138 -17.39 12.50 -12.42
C ILE A 138 -18.61 11.68 -12.01
N SER A 139 -19.04 10.78 -12.87
CA SER A 139 -20.07 9.77 -12.61
C SER A 139 -19.61 8.45 -13.19
N SER A 140 -19.59 7.38 -12.39
CA SER A 140 -19.15 6.06 -12.82
C SER A 140 -19.75 4.98 -11.93
N ASP A 141 -20.47 4.04 -12.54
CA ASP A 141 -21.01 2.86 -11.86
C ASP A 141 -19.91 1.86 -11.46
N ASN A 142 -18.71 2.00 -12.03
CA ASN A 142 -17.56 1.14 -11.77
C ASN A 142 -16.70 1.65 -10.60
N LEU A 143 -16.94 2.86 -10.08
CA LEU A 143 -16.19 3.45 -9.00
C LEU A 143 -16.85 3.15 -7.66
N HIS A 144 -16.23 2.29 -6.87
CA HIS A 144 -16.65 1.93 -5.52
C HIS A 144 -15.87 2.75 -4.50
N LEU A 145 -16.56 3.39 -3.57
CA LEU A 145 -15.97 4.20 -2.50
C LEU A 145 -16.06 3.43 -1.18
N SER A 146 -15.06 3.60 -0.33
CA SER A 146 -15.08 3.12 1.05
C SER A 146 -14.23 4.04 1.92
N SER A 147 -14.70 4.28 3.15
CA SER A 147 -13.96 4.99 4.21
C SER A 147 -13.22 4.04 5.16
N GLU A 148 -13.07 2.77 4.77
CA GLU A 148 -12.35 1.77 5.55
C GLU A 148 -10.88 2.17 5.71
N ASN A 149 -10.37 2.13 6.94
CA ASN A 149 -8.98 2.44 7.25
C ASN A 149 -8.19 1.26 7.85
N GLU A 150 -8.89 0.17 8.22
CA GLU A 150 -8.23 -1.07 8.65
C GLU A 150 -7.77 -1.87 7.45
N LEU A 151 -6.50 -2.26 7.45
CA LEU A 151 -5.87 -2.95 6.33
C LEU A 151 -6.58 -4.26 5.95
N GLU A 152 -7.01 -5.03 6.95
CA GLU A 152 -7.74 -6.28 6.72
C GLU A 152 -9.11 -6.03 6.08
N GLY A 153 -9.82 -4.99 6.53
CA GLY A 153 -11.09 -4.55 5.93
C GLY A 153 -10.92 -4.17 4.46
N ILE A 154 -9.85 -3.46 4.13
CA ILE A 154 -9.52 -3.08 2.75
C ILE A 154 -9.27 -4.33 1.89
N PHE A 155 -8.51 -5.31 2.37
CA PHE A 155 -8.28 -6.56 1.63
C PHE A 155 -9.57 -7.35 1.42
N ASN A 156 -10.46 -7.37 2.39
CA ASN A 156 -11.79 -7.98 2.23
C ASN A 156 -12.61 -7.29 1.12
N HIS A 157 -12.52 -5.95 0.99
CA HIS A 157 -13.15 -5.23 -0.13
C HIS A 157 -12.51 -5.58 -1.47
N ILE A 158 -11.17 -5.67 -1.53
CA ILE A 158 -10.44 -6.06 -2.75
C ILE A 158 -10.88 -7.46 -3.21
N ASP A 159 -10.95 -8.42 -2.31
CA ASP A 159 -11.36 -9.79 -2.62
C ASP A 159 -12.81 -9.87 -3.14
N ARG A 160 -13.72 -9.07 -2.58
CA ARG A 160 -15.13 -9.05 -2.96
C ARG A 160 -15.39 -8.36 -4.30
N ILE A 161 -14.69 -7.25 -4.56
CA ILE A 161 -14.90 -6.41 -5.76
C ILE A 161 -14.02 -6.89 -6.91
N SER A 162 -12.86 -7.48 -6.62
CA SER A 162 -11.81 -7.84 -7.60
C SER A 162 -11.49 -6.65 -8.53
N PRO A 163 -11.12 -5.48 -7.98
CA PRO A 163 -10.95 -4.26 -8.77
C PRO A 163 -9.70 -4.34 -9.66
N SER A 164 -9.75 -3.66 -10.79
CA SER A 164 -8.59 -3.49 -11.69
C SER A 164 -7.62 -2.40 -11.22
N LEU A 165 -8.08 -1.50 -10.36
CA LEU A 165 -7.32 -0.44 -9.71
C LEU A 165 -7.83 -0.24 -8.28
N VAL A 166 -6.90 -0.12 -7.34
CA VAL A 166 -7.18 0.33 -5.98
C VAL A 166 -6.45 1.65 -5.75
N ILE A 167 -7.15 2.64 -5.22
CA ILE A 167 -6.58 3.92 -4.76
C ILE A 167 -6.69 3.98 -3.25
N ILE A 168 -5.60 4.36 -2.60
CA ILE A 168 -5.53 4.60 -1.16
C ILE A 168 -5.23 6.09 -0.94
N ASP A 169 -6.17 6.84 -0.40
CA ASP A 169 -6.07 8.27 -0.13
C ASP A 169 -6.38 8.58 1.35
N SER A 170 -5.36 8.61 2.23
CA SER A 170 -3.95 8.38 1.96
C SER A 170 -3.39 7.18 2.76
N ILE A 171 -2.22 6.70 2.36
CA ILE A 171 -1.52 5.60 3.06
C ILE A 171 -1.21 5.93 4.54
N GLN A 172 -1.13 7.20 4.89
CA GLN A 172 -0.84 7.67 6.25
C GLN A 172 -1.96 7.39 7.25
N THR A 173 -3.18 7.20 6.78
CA THR A 173 -4.36 6.94 7.62
C THR A 173 -4.68 5.45 7.76
N ILE A 174 -4.01 4.60 6.97
CA ILE A 174 -4.24 3.17 7.03
C ILE A 174 -3.58 2.56 8.27
N ILE A 175 -4.31 1.67 8.91
CA ILE A 175 -3.94 1.00 10.15
C ILE A 175 -3.79 -0.49 9.90
N ASN A 176 -2.66 -1.03 10.33
CA ASN A 176 -2.51 -2.46 10.52
C ASN A 176 -2.56 -2.73 12.03
N SER A 177 -3.64 -3.34 12.49
CA SER A 177 -3.85 -3.67 13.90
C SER A 177 -2.90 -4.73 14.45
N ASP A 178 -2.13 -5.42 13.60
CA ASP A 178 -1.05 -6.34 14.03
C ASP A 178 0.17 -5.60 14.59
N LEU A 179 0.25 -4.27 14.44
CA LEU A 179 1.37 -3.43 14.86
C LEU A 179 0.99 -2.54 16.05
N ASP A 180 1.79 -2.58 17.10
CA ASP A 180 1.64 -1.71 18.29
C ASP A 180 2.14 -0.27 18.05
N SER A 181 2.06 0.24 16.82
CA SER A 181 2.54 1.58 16.45
C SER A 181 1.38 2.48 16.04
N LEU A 182 1.54 3.79 16.26
CA LEU A 182 0.50 4.77 15.95
C LEU A 182 0.22 4.86 14.44
N PRO A 183 -1.04 5.11 14.02
CA PRO A 183 -1.38 5.43 12.64
C PRO A 183 -0.49 6.55 12.09
N GLY A 184 -0.08 6.44 10.83
CA GLY A 184 0.79 7.43 10.19
C GLY A 184 2.27 7.36 10.57
N SER A 185 2.65 6.51 11.53
CA SER A 185 4.06 6.30 11.85
C SER A 185 4.81 5.63 10.68
N PRO A 186 6.12 5.84 10.53
CA PRO A 186 6.91 5.22 9.46
C PRO A 186 6.82 3.70 9.44
N SER A 187 6.65 3.06 10.59
CA SER A 187 6.46 1.61 10.70
C SER A 187 5.14 1.14 10.10
N GLN A 188 4.02 1.83 10.39
CA GLN A 188 2.71 1.55 9.81
C GLN A 188 2.73 1.75 8.30
N ILE A 189 3.23 2.90 7.82
CA ILE A 189 3.29 3.21 6.39
C ILE A 189 4.12 2.18 5.63
N ARG A 190 5.26 1.77 6.18
CA ARG A 190 6.15 0.77 5.57
C ARG A 190 5.47 -0.60 5.49
N ASP A 191 4.84 -1.05 6.56
CA ASP A 191 4.19 -2.36 6.61
C ASP A 191 2.96 -2.41 5.70
N CYS A 192 2.07 -1.42 5.79
CA CYS A 192 0.90 -1.31 4.90
C CYS A 192 1.34 -1.26 3.42
N GLY A 193 2.34 -0.42 3.08
CA GLY A 193 2.89 -0.34 1.74
C GLY A 193 3.46 -1.67 1.23
N GLN A 194 4.15 -2.42 2.10
CA GLN A 194 4.66 -3.75 1.76
C GLN A 194 3.53 -4.75 1.50
N LYS A 195 2.48 -4.77 2.32
CA LYS A 195 1.34 -5.66 2.14
C LYS A 195 0.55 -5.33 0.86
N PHE A 196 0.36 -4.04 0.54
CA PHE A 196 -0.24 -3.63 -0.75
C PHE A 196 0.63 -4.06 -1.95
N LEU A 197 1.96 -3.94 -1.86
CA LEU A 197 2.86 -4.41 -2.91
C LEU A 197 2.81 -5.93 -3.11
N GLU A 198 2.62 -6.70 -2.06
CA GLU A 198 2.47 -8.15 -2.13
C GLU A 198 1.13 -8.55 -2.77
N THR A 199 0.06 -7.85 -2.43
CA THR A 199 -1.29 -8.09 -2.97
C THR A 199 -1.43 -7.66 -4.43
N SER A 200 -0.65 -6.66 -4.90
CA SER A 200 -0.71 -6.20 -6.29
C SER A 200 -0.13 -7.19 -7.30
N LYS A 201 0.65 -8.19 -6.87
CA LYS A 201 1.37 -9.17 -7.71
C LYS A 201 0.58 -10.44 -7.94
#